data_5478c61814678da839f2af1c1318027a
#
_entry.id   5478c61814678da839f2af1c1318027a
#
_cell.length_a   1.000
_cell.length_b   1.000
_cell.length_c   1.000
_cell.angle_alpha   90.00
_cell.angle_beta   90.00
_cell.angle_gamma   90.00
#
_symmetry.space_group_name_H-M   'P 1'
#
loop_
_entity.id
_entity.type
_entity.pdbx_description
1 polymer ?
#
loop_
_entity_poly.entity_id
_entity_poly.type
_entity_poly.pdbx_seq_one_letter_code
_entity_poly.pdbx_strand_id
1 'polypeptide(L)'
;MQIIKRNGATESYDREKIAVAIRKSFASTQKEITDEAVYTIVDEVELFLHQNEANRSVERIQDEVERSLMEHGFYAEAKNYILYRWQRTERRKALSQIITGTGDDTISNILKEIQKDFSGKEYSLTLLAEKFTSFCKPDMTSGERLAALVKAAVELTTQETPDWEFIAARLLNFRLTKKLTEQAEAAGIFSFYDKLRYLTDEGLYGNYILASYTPQEIETAAGFMCPERDKLFNYSGLDLLAKRYLIRTRSHEPIESVQEMYLGIALHLAMPEKQDRLQWVKKFYDILSRLEVTMATPTLANARKPYHQLSSCFIDTVPDSLEGIYRSLDNFAMVSKFGGGMGLSLIH
;
A
#
# COMPACT_ATOMS: atom_id res chain seq x y z
N MET A 1 10.29 40.88 3.62
CA MET A 1 11.45 40.23 4.23
C MET A 1 11.59 38.84 3.63
N GLN A 2 12.81 38.40 3.27
CA GLN A 2 13.07 37.04 2.72
C GLN A 2 13.65 36.15 3.81
N ILE A 3 13.21 34.89 3.82
CA ILE A 3 13.65 33.88 4.81
C ILE A 3 14.33 32.74 4.06
N ILE A 4 15.44 32.26 4.60
CA ILE A 4 16.21 31.13 4.05
C ILE A 4 15.60 29.82 4.61
N LYS A 5 15.12 28.99 3.69
CA LYS A 5 14.66 27.63 4.03
C LYS A 5 15.83 26.70 4.29
N ARG A 6 15.55 25.55 4.92
CA ARG A 6 16.54 24.48 5.22
C ARG A 6 17.24 23.92 3.98
N ASN A 7 16.60 23.97 2.81
CA ASN A 7 17.17 23.55 1.53
C ASN A 7 17.93 24.67 0.80
N GLY A 8 18.17 25.82 1.46
CA GLY A 8 18.83 26.99 0.88
C GLY A 8 17.96 27.87 0.01
N ALA A 9 16.72 27.50 -0.31
CA ALA A 9 15.81 28.34 -1.07
C ALA A 9 15.30 29.52 -0.22
N THR A 10 14.98 30.64 -0.84
CA THR A 10 14.39 31.81 -0.20
C THR A 10 12.87 31.83 -0.39
N GLU A 11 12.13 32.25 0.65
CA GLU A 11 10.68 32.46 0.62
C GLU A 11 10.32 33.77 1.32
N SER A 12 9.23 34.40 0.90
CA SER A 12 8.70 35.56 1.60
C SER A 12 8.29 35.19 3.03
N TYR A 13 8.65 36.04 3.99
CA TYR A 13 8.23 35.88 5.38
C TYR A 13 6.70 35.98 5.49
N ASP A 14 6.15 35.11 6.29
CA ASP A 14 4.72 35.02 6.54
C ASP A 14 4.49 34.90 8.05
N ARG A 15 4.05 36.02 8.67
CA ARG A 15 3.81 36.09 10.12
C ARG A 15 2.71 35.16 10.60
N GLU A 16 1.72 34.88 9.75
CA GLU A 16 0.60 34.02 10.12
C GLU A 16 1.04 32.56 10.31
N LYS A 17 2.04 32.10 9.57
CA LYS A 17 2.62 30.77 9.80
C LYS A 17 3.19 30.63 11.23
N ILE A 18 3.77 31.68 11.79
CA ILE A 18 4.30 31.69 13.15
C ILE A 18 3.14 31.72 14.15
N ALA A 19 2.16 32.62 13.97
CA ALA A 19 0.99 32.72 14.80
C ALA A 19 0.22 31.38 14.90
N VAL A 20 0.00 30.71 13.77
CA VAL A 20 -0.62 29.38 13.73
C VAL A 20 0.21 28.33 14.49
N ALA A 21 1.54 28.37 14.39
CA ALA A 21 2.39 27.42 15.11
C ALA A 21 2.34 27.65 16.64
N ILE A 22 2.30 28.90 17.08
CA ILE A 22 2.13 29.26 18.49
C ILE A 22 0.76 28.79 18.99
N ARG A 23 -0.35 29.13 18.31
CA ARG A 23 -1.70 28.67 18.70
C ARG A 23 -1.79 27.15 18.84
N LYS A 24 -1.13 26.40 17.95
CA LYS A 24 -1.08 24.93 18.04
C LYS A 24 -0.36 24.43 19.29
N SER A 25 0.70 25.11 19.76
CA SER A 25 1.39 24.72 20.98
C SER A 25 0.49 24.92 22.22
N PHE A 26 -0.33 25.95 22.24
CA PHE A 26 -1.32 26.21 23.29
C PHE A 26 -2.48 25.22 23.25
N ALA A 27 -3.02 24.94 22.08
CA ALA A 27 -4.08 23.94 21.91
C ALA A 27 -3.67 22.56 22.46
N SER A 28 -2.39 22.20 22.36
CA SER A 28 -1.87 20.94 22.89
C SER A 28 -1.79 20.87 24.41
N THR A 29 -1.82 22.02 25.12
CA THR A 29 -1.89 22.12 26.58
C THR A 29 -3.31 22.38 27.10
N GLN A 30 -4.31 22.38 26.21
CA GLN A 30 -5.69 22.74 26.53
C GLN A 30 -5.84 24.15 27.16
N LYS A 31 -4.92 25.05 26.84
CA LYS A 31 -4.98 26.46 27.25
C LYS A 31 -5.37 27.31 26.04
N GLU A 32 -6.17 28.32 26.32
CA GLU A 32 -6.45 29.38 25.36
C GLU A 32 -5.39 30.47 25.46
N ILE A 33 -4.99 31.02 24.34
CA ILE A 33 -4.12 32.21 24.26
C ILE A 33 -4.90 33.29 23.50
N THR A 34 -4.80 34.53 23.98
CA THR A 34 -5.40 35.69 23.29
C THR A 34 -4.62 36.03 22.04
N ASP A 35 -5.29 36.53 21.02
CA ASP A 35 -4.63 36.98 19.79
C ASP A 35 -3.58 38.07 20.08
N GLU A 36 -3.83 38.93 21.04
CA GLU A 36 -2.87 39.95 21.51
C GLU A 36 -1.55 39.33 21.97
N ALA A 37 -1.61 38.28 22.83
CA ALA A 37 -0.42 37.59 23.29
C ALA A 37 0.31 36.84 22.17
N VAL A 38 -0.43 36.23 21.22
CA VAL A 38 0.17 35.58 20.07
C VAL A 38 0.96 36.57 19.22
N TYR A 39 0.34 37.72 18.91
CA TYR A 39 1.00 38.72 18.06
C TYR A 39 2.11 39.48 18.79
N THR A 40 2.07 39.61 20.12
CA THR A 40 3.22 40.10 20.90
C THR A 40 4.46 39.25 20.65
N ILE A 41 4.33 37.91 20.72
CA ILE A 41 5.43 36.98 20.45
C ILE A 41 5.87 37.08 18.98
N VAL A 42 4.92 37.17 18.03
CA VAL A 42 5.24 37.34 16.60
C VAL A 42 6.01 38.63 16.33
N ASP A 43 5.60 39.74 16.95
CA ASP A 43 6.27 41.05 16.80
C ASP A 43 7.71 41.01 17.37
N GLU A 44 7.95 40.34 18.48
CA GLU A 44 9.31 40.11 19.03
C GLU A 44 10.19 39.33 18.05
N VAL A 45 9.65 38.26 17.44
CA VAL A 45 10.34 37.48 16.41
C VAL A 45 10.65 38.35 15.17
N GLU A 46 9.71 39.19 14.74
CA GLU A 46 9.93 40.12 13.63
C GLU A 46 11.02 41.14 13.95
N LEU A 47 11.01 41.71 15.14
CA LEU A 47 12.04 42.65 15.61
C LEU A 47 13.43 41.99 15.59
N PHE A 48 13.53 40.76 16.12
CA PHE A 48 14.78 39.99 16.07
C PHE A 48 15.28 39.77 14.64
N LEU A 49 14.38 39.42 13.69
CA LEU A 49 14.73 39.21 12.29
C LEU A 49 15.17 40.48 11.60
N HIS A 50 14.60 41.64 11.96
CA HIS A 50 15.04 42.95 11.47
C HIS A 50 16.45 43.31 11.94
N GLN A 51 16.78 42.98 13.18
CA GLN A 51 18.11 43.24 13.74
C GLN A 51 19.20 42.25 13.25
N ASN A 52 18.80 41.10 12.69
CA ASN A 52 19.71 40.04 12.27
C ASN A 52 19.55 39.67 10.79
N GLU A 53 19.70 40.67 9.90
CA GLU A 53 19.45 40.54 8.46
C GLU A 53 20.26 39.42 7.77
N ALA A 54 21.49 39.20 8.19
CA ALA A 54 22.40 38.21 7.58
C ALA A 54 22.01 36.75 7.92
N ASN A 55 21.13 36.50 8.87
CA ASN A 55 20.84 35.16 9.37
C ASN A 55 19.34 34.90 9.57
N ARG A 56 18.54 35.21 8.56
CA ARG A 56 17.09 35.02 8.54
C ARG A 56 16.74 33.61 8.11
N SER A 57 17.03 32.60 8.92
CA SER A 57 16.68 31.20 8.62
C SER A 57 15.44 30.73 9.40
N VAL A 58 14.79 29.67 8.91
CA VAL A 58 13.64 29.03 9.59
C VAL A 58 14.04 28.53 10.98
N GLU A 59 15.27 28.05 11.16
CA GLU A 59 15.80 27.62 12.45
C GLU A 59 15.84 28.78 13.45
N ARG A 60 16.36 29.92 13.03
CA ARG A 60 16.44 31.12 13.88
C ARG A 60 15.08 31.65 14.29
N ILE A 61 14.11 31.63 13.37
CA ILE A 61 12.73 31.96 13.68
C ILE A 61 12.19 31.04 14.79
N GLN A 62 12.43 29.75 14.67
CA GLN A 62 11.95 28.75 15.63
C GLN A 62 12.63 28.90 16.99
N ASP A 63 13.95 29.13 17.00
CA ASP A 63 14.70 29.38 18.24
C ASP A 63 14.19 30.64 18.97
N GLU A 64 13.84 31.70 18.21
CA GLU A 64 13.31 32.93 18.76
C GLU A 64 11.90 32.77 19.31
N VAL A 65 11.02 32.01 18.62
CA VAL A 65 9.69 31.66 19.15
C VAL A 65 9.81 30.88 20.47
N GLU A 66 10.74 29.92 20.55
CA GLU A 66 11.00 29.15 21.77
C GLU A 66 11.46 30.06 22.91
N ARG A 67 12.37 30.98 22.63
CA ARG A 67 12.88 31.96 23.61
C ARG A 67 11.77 32.88 24.10
N SER A 68 11.00 33.48 23.20
CA SER A 68 9.93 34.41 23.55
C SER A 68 8.83 33.72 24.38
N LEU A 69 8.43 32.47 24.00
CA LEU A 69 7.49 31.68 24.82
C LEU A 69 7.99 31.47 26.24
N MET A 70 9.28 31.20 26.44
CA MET A 70 9.88 31.02 27.77
C MET A 70 9.94 32.35 28.55
N GLU A 71 10.32 33.44 27.93
CA GLU A 71 10.41 34.78 28.54
C GLU A 71 9.04 35.28 29.00
N HIS A 72 7.98 34.93 28.30
CA HIS A 72 6.59 35.20 28.72
C HIS A 72 6.02 34.19 29.73
N GLY A 73 6.82 33.24 30.21
CA GLY A 73 6.41 32.28 31.25
C GLY A 73 5.56 31.11 30.71
N PHE A 74 5.45 30.92 29.39
CA PHE A 74 4.71 29.83 28.78
C PHE A 74 5.55 28.56 28.63
N TYR A 75 6.10 28.07 29.74
CA TYR A 75 7.08 26.97 29.75
C TYR A 75 6.51 25.64 29.20
N ALA A 76 5.25 25.32 29.52
CA ALA A 76 4.62 24.09 29.04
C ALA A 76 4.41 24.12 27.51
N GLU A 77 3.99 25.27 27.02
CA GLU A 77 3.75 25.54 25.61
C GLU A 77 5.07 25.57 24.81
N ALA A 78 6.11 26.22 25.39
CA ALA A 78 7.47 26.18 24.82
C ALA A 78 8.00 24.76 24.73
N LYS A 79 7.85 23.95 25.79
CA LYS A 79 8.22 22.52 25.75
C LYS A 79 7.50 21.75 24.67
N ASN A 80 6.19 21.97 24.49
CA ASN A 80 5.42 21.31 23.45
C ASN A 80 5.85 21.77 22.04
N TYR A 81 6.16 23.06 21.87
CA TYR A 81 6.67 23.61 20.63
C TYR A 81 8.02 22.96 20.25
N ILE A 82 8.95 22.86 21.20
CA ILE A 82 10.26 22.20 21.04
C ILE A 82 10.09 20.72 20.68
N LEU A 83 9.24 19.99 21.41
CA LEU A 83 8.98 18.57 21.13
C LEU A 83 8.36 18.35 19.74
N TYR A 84 7.41 19.19 19.35
CA TYR A 84 6.80 19.11 18.02
C TYR A 84 7.83 19.39 16.91
N ARG A 85 8.68 20.42 17.10
CA ARG A 85 9.77 20.75 16.18
C ARG A 85 10.75 19.58 16.03
N TRP A 86 11.17 18.99 17.14
CA TRP A 86 12.06 17.83 17.16
C TRP A 86 11.44 16.65 16.42
N GLN A 87 10.21 16.25 16.76
CA GLN A 87 9.49 15.17 16.09
C GLN A 87 9.37 15.38 14.59
N ARG A 88 9.07 16.61 14.16
CA ARG A 88 8.97 16.94 12.73
C ARG A 88 10.34 16.85 12.03
N THR A 89 11.41 17.16 12.72
CA THR A 89 12.77 17.04 12.17
C THR A 89 13.16 15.57 12.03
N GLU A 90 12.91 14.75 13.05
CA GLU A 90 13.18 13.32 12.99
C GLU A 90 12.35 12.61 11.91
N ARG A 91 11.07 12.96 11.77
CA ARG A 91 10.26 12.44 10.64
C ARG A 91 10.85 12.76 9.27
N ARG A 92 11.36 13.97 9.07
CA ARG A 92 12.00 14.35 7.79
C ARG A 92 13.30 13.59 7.54
N LYS A 93 14.11 13.41 8.58
CA LYS A 93 15.34 12.61 8.49
C LYS A 93 15.02 11.17 8.13
N ALA A 94 14.06 10.55 8.82
CA ALA A 94 13.63 9.18 8.57
C ALA A 94 13.08 9.02 7.14
N LEU A 95 12.22 9.94 6.68
CA LEU A 95 11.72 9.95 5.32
C LEU A 95 12.86 10.04 4.30
N SER A 96 13.78 10.99 4.47
CA SER A 96 14.94 11.15 3.60
C SER A 96 15.83 9.89 3.60
N GLN A 97 16.04 9.27 4.75
CA GLN A 97 16.83 8.05 4.90
C GLN A 97 16.20 6.88 4.15
N ILE A 98 14.88 6.70 4.23
CA ILE A 98 14.18 5.65 3.50
C ILE A 98 14.24 5.92 1.99
N ILE A 99 13.96 7.15 1.53
CA ILE A 99 14.01 7.50 0.11
C ILE A 99 15.43 7.27 -0.45
N THR A 100 16.43 7.82 0.19
CA THR A 100 17.83 7.62 -0.23
C THR A 100 18.23 6.15 -0.15
N GLY A 101 17.81 5.46 0.91
CA GLY A 101 18.10 4.05 1.12
C GLY A 101 17.45 3.13 0.10
N THR A 102 16.24 3.41 -0.36
CA THR A 102 15.56 2.64 -1.42
C THR A 102 16.03 3.01 -2.82
N GLY A 103 16.54 4.24 -2.99
CA GLY A 103 16.87 4.80 -4.31
C GLY A 103 15.62 5.04 -5.16
N ASP A 104 14.47 5.31 -4.54
CA ASP A 104 13.19 5.49 -5.19
C ASP A 104 12.41 6.66 -4.56
N ASP A 105 12.37 7.79 -5.26
CA ASP A 105 11.69 8.99 -4.80
C ASP A 105 10.16 8.83 -4.79
N THR A 106 9.60 7.93 -5.61
CA THR A 106 8.15 7.73 -5.73
C THR A 106 7.54 7.16 -4.45
N ILE A 107 8.33 6.47 -3.60
CA ILE A 107 7.90 5.94 -2.30
C ILE A 107 7.48 7.05 -1.32
N SER A 108 7.89 8.30 -1.55
CA SER A 108 7.58 9.43 -0.65
C SER A 108 6.08 9.64 -0.44
N ASN A 109 5.27 9.37 -1.46
CA ASN A 109 3.82 9.56 -1.40
C ASN A 109 3.16 8.51 -0.51
N ILE A 110 3.50 7.24 -0.69
CA ILE A 110 2.94 6.16 0.15
C ILE A 110 3.39 6.31 1.61
N LEU A 111 4.63 6.74 1.86
CA LEU A 111 5.11 7.00 3.23
C LEU A 111 4.35 8.16 3.90
N LYS A 112 3.97 9.21 3.15
CA LYS A 112 3.13 10.31 3.68
C LYS A 112 1.70 9.84 3.98
N GLU A 113 1.12 8.98 3.13
CA GLU A 113 -0.20 8.38 3.41
C GLU A 113 -0.16 7.49 4.64
N ILE A 114 0.86 6.63 4.77
CA ILE A 114 1.07 5.79 5.95
C ILE A 114 1.14 6.66 7.22
N GLN A 115 1.91 7.74 7.19
CA GLN A 115 2.00 8.64 8.34
C GLN A 115 0.69 9.35 8.69
N LYS A 116 -0.16 9.62 7.70
CA LYS A 116 -1.47 10.24 7.90
C LYS A 116 -2.44 9.26 8.56
N ASP A 117 -2.45 8.02 8.08
CA ASP A 117 -3.42 7.01 8.50
C ASP A 117 -3.00 6.31 9.79
N PHE A 118 -1.68 6.21 10.06
CA PHE A 118 -1.09 5.62 11.26
C PHE A 118 -0.28 6.68 12.03
N SER A 119 -0.96 7.50 12.84
CA SER A 119 -0.39 8.67 13.49
C SER A 119 0.24 8.40 14.87
N GLY A 120 0.11 7.20 15.41
CA GLY A 120 0.67 6.77 16.69
C GLY A 120 2.21 6.83 16.71
N LYS A 121 2.81 7.10 17.87
CA LYS A 121 4.28 7.14 18.02
C LYS A 121 4.91 5.77 17.73
N GLU A 122 4.19 4.71 18.06
CA GLU A 122 4.52 3.31 17.81
C GLU A 122 4.57 2.95 16.33
N TYR A 123 3.97 3.78 15.45
CA TYR A 123 3.97 3.62 13.97
C TYR A 123 4.84 4.66 13.29
N SER A 124 5.89 5.13 13.95
CA SER A 124 6.73 6.20 13.41
C SER A 124 7.64 5.74 12.27
N LEU A 125 7.85 6.62 11.28
CA LEU A 125 8.85 6.36 10.23
C LEU A 125 10.27 6.24 10.75
N THR A 126 10.56 6.77 11.94
CA THR A 126 11.88 6.64 12.57
C THR A 126 12.16 5.18 12.91
N LEU A 127 11.21 4.49 13.54
CA LEU A 127 11.32 3.05 13.81
C LEU A 127 11.49 2.24 12.52
N LEU A 128 10.69 2.57 11.49
CA LEU A 128 10.80 1.92 10.20
C LEU A 128 12.18 2.15 9.55
N ALA A 129 12.70 3.37 9.59
CA ALA A 129 14.00 3.73 8.99
C ALA A 129 15.16 3.02 9.71
N GLU A 130 15.15 2.96 11.03
CA GLU A 130 16.15 2.27 11.84
C GLU A 130 16.16 0.76 11.52
N LYS A 131 14.96 0.16 11.52
CA LYS A 131 14.82 -1.27 11.20
C LYS A 131 15.22 -1.56 9.76
N PHE A 132 14.81 -0.73 8.80
CA PHE A 132 15.18 -0.83 7.39
C PHE A 132 16.71 -0.79 7.20
N THR A 133 17.38 0.16 7.85
CA THR A 133 18.83 0.31 7.76
C THR A 133 19.55 -0.94 8.24
N SER A 134 19.04 -1.64 9.24
CA SER A 134 19.63 -2.89 9.73
C SER A 134 19.58 -4.05 8.72
N PHE A 135 18.71 -3.98 7.72
CA PHE A 135 18.61 -4.98 6.65
C PHE A 135 19.34 -4.61 5.38
N CYS A 136 19.70 -3.33 5.22
CA CYS A 136 20.37 -2.87 4.00
C CYS A 136 21.81 -3.34 3.92
N LYS A 137 22.19 -3.85 2.75
CA LYS A 137 23.58 -4.16 2.39
C LYS A 137 24.01 -3.26 1.23
N PRO A 138 25.33 -2.97 1.09
CA PRO A 138 25.82 -2.07 0.04
C PRO A 138 25.41 -2.48 -1.38
N ASP A 139 25.44 -3.78 -1.67
CA ASP A 139 25.28 -4.33 -3.02
C ASP A 139 23.82 -4.61 -3.42
N MET A 140 22.84 -4.21 -2.58
CA MET A 140 21.43 -4.42 -2.87
C MET A 140 20.93 -3.53 -4.00
N THR A 141 20.18 -4.12 -4.93
CA THR A 141 19.41 -3.40 -5.95
C THR A 141 18.23 -2.63 -5.31
N SER A 142 17.65 -1.67 -6.03
CA SER A 142 16.47 -0.92 -5.57
C SER A 142 15.29 -1.86 -5.22
N GLY A 143 15.06 -2.90 -6.03
CA GLY A 143 14.02 -3.90 -5.77
C GLY A 143 14.24 -4.72 -4.49
N GLU A 144 15.50 -5.08 -4.19
CA GLU A 144 15.87 -5.78 -2.96
C GLU A 144 15.75 -4.85 -1.73
N ARG A 145 16.08 -3.57 -1.88
CA ARG A 145 15.92 -2.57 -0.82
C ARG A 145 14.44 -2.31 -0.51
N LEU A 146 13.57 -2.26 -1.53
CA LEU A 146 12.12 -2.21 -1.30
C LEU A 146 11.61 -3.48 -0.59
N ALA A 147 12.16 -4.66 -0.92
CA ALA A 147 11.83 -5.88 -0.19
C ALA A 147 12.31 -5.83 1.27
N ALA A 148 13.49 -5.28 1.52
CA ALA A 148 14.02 -5.08 2.87
C ALA A 148 13.16 -4.10 3.68
N LEU A 149 12.61 -3.05 3.05
CA LEU A 149 11.69 -2.11 3.69
C LEU A 149 10.37 -2.78 4.09
N VAL A 150 9.79 -3.60 3.21
CA VAL A 150 8.61 -4.42 3.53
C VAL A 150 8.91 -5.33 4.71
N LYS A 151 10.05 -6.04 4.67
CA LYS A 151 10.47 -6.91 5.77
C LYS A 151 10.64 -6.15 7.08
N ALA A 152 11.20 -4.94 7.04
CA ALA A 152 11.36 -4.10 8.21
C ALA A 152 10.01 -3.78 8.87
N ALA A 153 8.99 -3.45 8.07
CA ALA A 153 7.65 -3.21 8.58
C ALA A 153 7.01 -4.47 9.17
N VAL A 154 7.18 -5.62 8.53
CA VAL A 154 6.69 -6.92 9.05
C VAL A 154 7.30 -7.25 10.41
N GLU A 155 8.60 -7.05 10.59
CA GLU A 155 9.28 -7.34 11.87
C GLU A 155 8.99 -6.33 12.99
N LEU A 156 8.33 -5.23 12.69
CA LEU A 156 7.80 -4.28 13.69
C LEU A 156 6.41 -4.68 14.19
N THR A 157 5.77 -5.68 13.56
CA THR A 157 4.47 -6.18 14.00
C THR A 157 4.61 -6.94 15.32
N THR A 158 3.89 -6.50 16.32
CA THR A 158 3.78 -7.17 17.62
C THR A 158 2.32 -7.21 18.05
N GLN A 159 2.03 -7.87 19.16
CA GLN A 159 0.68 -7.91 19.72
C GLN A 159 0.21 -6.52 20.14
N GLU A 160 1.12 -5.64 20.58
CA GLU A 160 0.85 -4.26 21.01
C GLU A 160 0.79 -3.29 19.80
N THR A 161 1.39 -3.65 18.68
CA THR A 161 1.48 -2.81 17.48
C THR A 161 1.05 -3.57 16.21
N PRO A 162 -0.20 -4.09 16.16
CA PRO A 162 -0.66 -4.95 15.06
C PRO A 162 -0.79 -4.22 13.72
N ASP A 163 -0.99 -2.92 13.71
CA ASP A 163 -1.22 -2.15 12.47
C ASP A 163 0.03 -2.07 11.57
N TRP A 164 1.21 -2.49 12.08
CA TRP A 164 2.37 -2.68 11.20
C TRP A 164 2.12 -3.70 10.10
N GLU A 165 1.20 -4.65 10.27
CA GLU A 165 0.76 -5.54 9.19
C GLU A 165 0.11 -4.78 8.03
N PHE A 166 -0.71 -3.75 8.31
CA PHE A 166 -1.32 -2.92 7.27
C PHE A 166 -0.30 -1.98 6.63
N ILE A 167 0.64 -1.46 7.40
CA ILE A 167 1.76 -0.66 6.88
C ILE A 167 2.62 -1.52 5.93
N ALA A 168 2.97 -2.73 6.34
CA ALA A 168 3.72 -3.68 5.53
C ALA A 168 2.96 -4.06 4.24
N ALA A 169 1.64 -4.24 4.31
CA ALA A 169 0.80 -4.50 3.15
C ALA A 169 0.86 -3.34 2.14
N ARG A 170 0.77 -2.09 2.58
CA ARG A 170 0.88 -0.92 1.69
C ARG A 170 2.23 -0.83 1.00
N LEU A 171 3.32 -1.10 1.72
CA LEU A 171 4.66 -1.15 1.14
C LEU A 171 4.83 -2.31 0.15
N LEU A 172 4.24 -3.47 0.47
CA LEU A 172 4.21 -4.62 -0.45
C LEU A 172 3.42 -4.30 -1.70
N ASN A 173 2.24 -3.68 -1.57
CA ASN A 173 1.41 -3.27 -2.71
C ASN A 173 2.12 -2.23 -3.59
N PHE A 174 2.79 -1.25 -2.98
CA PHE A 174 3.61 -0.29 -3.71
C PHE A 174 4.70 -0.99 -4.55
N ARG A 175 5.44 -1.92 -3.94
CA ARG A 175 6.47 -2.72 -4.63
C ARG A 175 5.88 -3.54 -5.77
N LEU A 176 4.73 -4.18 -5.54
CA LEU A 176 4.02 -4.98 -6.53
C LEU A 176 3.55 -4.12 -7.71
N THR A 177 2.85 -3.01 -7.43
CA THR A 177 2.33 -2.09 -8.44
C THR A 177 3.46 -1.50 -9.29
N LYS A 178 4.56 -1.07 -8.68
CA LYS A 178 5.72 -0.57 -9.40
C LYS A 178 6.24 -1.60 -10.41
N LYS A 179 6.42 -2.84 -9.97
CA LYS A 179 6.88 -3.93 -10.83
C LYS A 179 5.90 -4.21 -11.98
N LEU A 180 4.60 -4.22 -11.70
CA LEU A 180 3.57 -4.42 -12.72
C LEU A 180 3.56 -3.30 -13.76
N THR A 181 3.77 -2.05 -13.34
CA THR A 181 3.89 -0.90 -14.25
C THR A 181 5.10 -1.04 -15.16
N GLU A 182 6.28 -1.34 -14.60
CA GLU A 182 7.50 -1.57 -15.37
C GLU A 182 7.34 -2.71 -16.40
N GLN A 183 6.68 -3.80 -16.01
CA GLN A 183 6.38 -4.92 -16.93
C GLN A 183 5.39 -4.53 -18.03
N ALA A 184 4.34 -3.78 -17.71
CA ALA A 184 3.35 -3.32 -18.67
C ALA A 184 3.97 -2.37 -19.70
N GLU A 185 4.78 -1.41 -19.26
CA GLU A 185 5.53 -0.50 -20.14
C GLU A 185 6.47 -1.25 -21.08
N ALA A 186 7.24 -2.21 -20.54
CA ALA A 186 8.17 -3.02 -21.32
C ALA A 186 7.46 -3.90 -22.36
N ALA A 187 6.24 -4.33 -22.10
CA ALA A 187 5.41 -5.15 -23.01
C ALA A 187 4.52 -4.31 -23.95
N GLY A 188 4.52 -2.97 -23.83
CA GLY A 188 3.66 -2.09 -24.62
C GLY A 188 2.17 -2.23 -24.30
N ILE A 189 1.83 -2.53 -23.03
CA ILE A 189 0.47 -2.71 -22.54
C ILE A 189 -0.03 -1.37 -21.99
N PHE A 190 -1.08 -0.81 -22.60
CA PHE A 190 -1.58 0.52 -22.24
C PHE A 190 -3.03 0.51 -21.72
N SER A 191 -3.73 -0.62 -21.87
CA SER A 191 -5.11 -0.78 -21.42
C SER A 191 -5.31 -2.15 -20.77
N PHE A 192 -6.43 -2.32 -20.06
CA PHE A 192 -6.77 -3.61 -19.48
C PHE A 192 -7.10 -4.64 -20.56
N TYR A 193 -7.75 -4.23 -21.66
CA TYR A 193 -8.00 -5.09 -22.80
C TYR A 193 -6.69 -5.57 -23.45
N ASP A 194 -5.72 -4.66 -23.65
CA ASP A 194 -4.40 -5.05 -24.19
C ASP A 194 -3.71 -6.07 -23.28
N LYS A 195 -3.83 -5.87 -21.97
CA LYS A 195 -3.30 -6.81 -21.00
C LYS A 195 -3.94 -8.19 -21.10
N LEU A 196 -5.27 -8.26 -21.21
CA LEU A 196 -5.97 -9.53 -21.39
C LEU A 196 -5.56 -10.23 -22.70
N ARG A 197 -5.41 -9.49 -23.78
CA ARG A 197 -4.89 -10.02 -25.04
C ARG A 197 -3.50 -10.62 -24.87
N TYR A 198 -2.58 -9.82 -24.35
CA TYR A 198 -1.20 -10.25 -24.08
C TYR A 198 -1.16 -11.53 -23.23
N LEU A 199 -1.89 -11.57 -22.13
CA LEU A 199 -1.95 -12.74 -21.25
C LEU A 199 -2.61 -13.96 -21.93
N THR A 200 -3.57 -13.74 -22.82
CA THR A 200 -4.21 -14.81 -23.60
C THR A 200 -3.24 -15.38 -24.64
N ASP A 201 -2.51 -14.53 -25.35
CA ASP A 201 -1.50 -14.92 -26.35
C ASP A 201 -0.35 -15.71 -25.68
N GLU A 202 0.04 -15.33 -24.47
CA GLU A 202 1.02 -16.07 -23.64
C GLU A 202 0.46 -17.37 -23.03
N GLY A 203 -0.84 -17.67 -23.20
CA GLY A 203 -1.50 -18.85 -22.66
C GLY A 203 -1.69 -18.82 -21.15
N LEU A 204 -1.67 -17.64 -20.54
CA LEU A 204 -1.85 -17.40 -19.09
C LEU A 204 -3.30 -17.06 -18.73
N TYR A 205 -4.06 -16.52 -19.68
CA TYR A 205 -5.47 -16.15 -19.55
C TYR A 205 -6.36 -16.97 -20.50
N GLY A 206 -7.60 -17.21 -20.10
CA GLY A 206 -8.54 -17.99 -20.91
C GLY A 206 -9.11 -17.18 -22.07
N ASN A 207 -8.97 -17.65 -23.29
CA ASN A 207 -9.52 -17.00 -24.49
C ASN A 207 -11.04 -16.81 -24.43
N TYR A 208 -11.74 -17.63 -23.64
CA TYR A 208 -13.20 -17.55 -23.46
C TYR A 208 -13.66 -16.19 -22.90
N ILE A 209 -12.83 -15.48 -22.14
CA ILE A 209 -13.14 -14.11 -21.65
C ILE A 209 -13.20 -13.15 -22.85
N LEU A 210 -12.16 -13.14 -23.70
CA LEU A 210 -12.13 -12.29 -24.89
C LEU A 210 -13.21 -12.68 -25.92
N ALA A 211 -13.63 -13.94 -25.96
CA ALA A 211 -14.73 -14.41 -26.82
C ALA A 211 -16.12 -14.00 -26.27
N SER A 212 -16.25 -13.76 -24.97
CA SER A 212 -17.52 -13.44 -24.30
C SER A 212 -17.80 -11.95 -24.19
N TYR A 213 -16.78 -11.10 -24.23
CA TYR A 213 -16.87 -9.65 -24.02
C TYR A 213 -16.21 -8.89 -25.17
N THR A 214 -16.83 -7.82 -25.58
CA THR A 214 -16.24 -6.87 -26.53
C THR A 214 -15.10 -6.07 -25.86
N PRO A 215 -14.15 -5.50 -26.63
CA PRO A 215 -13.12 -4.62 -26.07
C PRO A 215 -13.70 -3.47 -25.25
N GLN A 216 -14.79 -2.87 -25.71
CA GLN A 216 -15.46 -1.76 -25.01
C GLN A 216 -16.08 -2.20 -23.67
N GLU A 217 -16.64 -3.40 -23.58
CA GLU A 217 -17.18 -3.95 -22.33
C GLU A 217 -16.07 -4.22 -21.31
N ILE A 218 -14.92 -4.73 -21.77
CA ILE A 218 -13.75 -4.97 -20.92
C ILE A 218 -13.20 -3.65 -20.36
N GLU A 219 -13.06 -2.61 -21.18
CA GLU A 219 -12.61 -1.30 -20.72
C GLU A 219 -13.63 -0.63 -19.79
N THR A 220 -14.93 -0.79 -20.05
CA THR A 220 -15.98 -0.33 -19.15
C THR A 220 -15.88 -1.04 -17.79
N ALA A 221 -15.65 -2.35 -17.80
CA ALA A 221 -15.44 -3.13 -16.59
C ALA A 221 -14.14 -2.72 -15.85
N ALA A 222 -13.07 -2.40 -16.55
CA ALA A 222 -11.84 -1.89 -15.98
C ALA A 222 -12.08 -0.60 -15.16
N GLY A 223 -13.02 0.24 -15.60
CA GLY A 223 -13.45 1.43 -14.84
C GLY A 223 -14.12 1.14 -13.49
N PHE A 224 -14.46 -0.12 -13.18
CA PHE A 224 -14.99 -0.50 -11.86
C PHE A 224 -13.89 -0.72 -10.82
N MET A 225 -12.64 -0.89 -11.25
CA MET A 225 -11.52 -1.13 -10.34
C MET A 225 -11.32 0.05 -9.39
N CYS A 226 -11.15 -0.28 -8.12
CA CYS A 226 -10.94 0.68 -7.04
C CYS A 226 -9.64 0.33 -6.27
N PRO A 227 -8.49 0.91 -6.65
CA PRO A 227 -7.20 0.61 -6.03
C PRO A 227 -7.16 0.88 -4.52
N GLU A 228 -7.99 1.80 -4.03
CA GLU A 228 -8.09 2.10 -2.60
C GLU A 228 -8.51 0.90 -1.75
N ARG A 229 -9.19 -0.09 -2.35
CA ARG A 229 -9.58 -1.33 -1.66
C ARG A 229 -8.39 -2.23 -1.33
N ASP A 230 -7.23 -2.02 -1.95
CA ASP A 230 -6.00 -2.72 -1.58
C ASP A 230 -5.57 -2.39 -0.14
N LYS A 231 -6.02 -1.26 0.41
CA LYS A 231 -5.79 -0.87 1.80
C LYS A 231 -6.52 -1.74 2.84
N LEU A 232 -7.50 -2.55 2.40
CA LEU A 232 -8.20 -3.50 3.26
C LEU A 232 -7.36 -4.72 3.65
N PHE A 233 -6.29 -5.00 2.90
CA PHE A 233 -5.43 -6.15 3.19
C PHE A 233 -4.42 -5.83 4.28
N ASN A 234 -4.23 -6.82 5.17
CA ASN A 234 -3.02 -6.94 5.95
C ASN A 234 -1.90 -7.61 5.12
N TYR A 235 -0.67 -7.61 5.63
CA TYR A 235 0.49 -8.18 4.93
C TYR A 235 0.30 -9.65 4.58
N SER A 236 -0.14 -10.46 5.55
CA SER A 236 -0.30 -11.91 5.37
C SER A 236 -1.30 -12.23 4.26
N GLY A 237 -2.43 -11.50 4.19
CA GLY A 237 -3.44 -11.65 3.16
C GLY A 237 -2.93 -11.27 1.78
N LEU A 238 -2.30 -10.10 1.66
CA LEU A 238 -1.77 -9.61 0.38
C LEU A 238 -0.62 -10.48 -0.14
N ASP A 239 0.30 -10.88 0.74
CA ASP A 239 1.43 -11.74 0.39
C ASP A 239 0.95 -13.13 -0.08
N LEU A 240 -0.09 -13.67 0.56
CA LEU A 240 -0.73 -14.92 0.13
C LEU A 240 -1.34 -14.79 -1.26
N LEU A 241 -2.09 -13.72 -1.53
CA LEU A 241 -2.65 -13.46 -2.86
C LEU A 241 -1.53 -13.34 -3.91
N ALA A 242 -0.53 -12.53 -3.61
CA ALA A 242 0.60 -12.32 -4.51
C ALA A 242 1.40 -13.60 -4.79
N LYS A 243 1.54 -14.50 -3.84
CA LYS A 243 2.30 -15.75 -3.99
C LYS A 243 1.52 -16.89 -4.62
N ARG A 244 0.22 -17.00 -4.38
CA ARG A 244 -0.57 -18.18 -4.75
C ARG A 244 -1.61 -17.96 -5.84
N TYR A 245 -2.20 -16.76 -5.91
CA TYR A 245 -3.42 -16.56 -6.70
C TYR A 245 -3.25 -15.66 -7.90
N LEU A 246 -2.38 -14.62 -7.83
CA LEU A 246 -2.11 -13.77 -8.98
C LEU A 246 -1.51 -14.57 -10.14
N ILE A 247 -1.89 -14.21 -11.36
CA ILE A 247 -1.26 -14.75 -12.57
C ILE A 247 0.22 -14.36 -12.58
N ARG A 248 1.05 -15.31 -12.98
CA ARG A 248 2.50 -15.17 -13.02
C ARG A 248 3.03 -15.47 -14.40
N THR A 249 4.10 -14.80 -14.77
CA THR A 249 4.89 -15.12 -15.95
C THR A 249 5.55 -16.49 -15.80
N ARG A 250 6.17 -16.99 -16.89
CA ARG A 250 6.99 -18.21 -16.85
C ARG A 250 8.21 -18.11 -15.91
N SER A 251 8.66 -16.88 -15.62
CA SER A 251 9.72 -16.60 -14.63
C SER A 251 9.19 -16.48 -13.20
N HIS A 252 7.95 -16.90 -12.95
CA HIS A 252 7.26 -16.88 -11.65
C HIS A 252 7.05 -15.48 -11.05
N GLU A 253 7.08 -14.42 -11.88
CA GLU A 253 6.81 -13.07 -11.45
C GLU A 253 5.33 -12.69 -11.63
N PRO A 254 4.68 -12.05 -10.62
CA PRO A 254 3.32 -11.57 -10.78
C PRO A 254 3.20 -10.61 -11.95
N ILE A 255 2.15 -10.77 -12.76
CA ILE A 255 1.82 -9.88 -13.88
C ILE A 255 0.40 -9.31 -13.78
N GLU A 256 -0.25 -9.54 -12.69
CA GLU A 256 -1.62 -9.13 -12.39
C GLU A 256 -1.66 -8.49 -11.01
N SER A 257 -2.43 -7.40 -10.86
CA SER A 257 -2.73 -6.81 -9.54
C SER A 257 -3.90 -7.53 -8.87
N VAL A 258 -4.11 -7.27 -7.58
CA VAL A 258 -5.23 -7.86 -6.83
C VAL A 258 -6.57 -7.38 -7.37
N GLN A 259 -6.68 -6.12 -7.78
CA GLN A 259 -7.91 -5.59 -8.36
C GLN A 259 -8.21 -6.18 -9.73
N GLU A 260 -7.18 -6.40 -10.56
CA GLU A 260 -7.32 -7.09 -11.84
C GLU A 260 -7.72 -8.55 -11.66
N MET A 261 -7.18 -9.23 -10.63
CA MET A 261 -7.59 -10.59 -10.26
C MET A 261 -9.09 -10.65 -9.95
N TYR A 262 -9.59 -9.77 -9.07
CA TYR A 262 -11.00 -9.76 -8.73
C TYR A 262 -11.88 -9.39 -9.91
N LEU A 263 -11.45 -8.45 -10.76
CA LEU A 263 -12.18 -8.12 -11.98
C LEU A 263 -12.23 -9.29 -12.96
N GLY A 264 -11.10 -9.99 -13.16
CA GLY A 264 -11.05 -11.17 -14.02
C GLY A 264 -11.96 -12.31 -13.53
N ILE A 265 -12.03 -12.53 -12.21
CA ILE A 265 -12.97 -13.49 -11.60
C ILE A 265 -14.42 -13.03 -11.83
N ALA A 266 -14.71 -11.75 -11.64
CA ALA A 266 -16.04 -11.19 -11.84
C ALA A 266 -16.51 -11.30 -13.31
N LEU A 267 -15.62 -11.05 -14.26
CA LEU A 267 -15.87 -11.26 -15.69
C LEU A 267 -16.22 -12.72 -15.97
N HIS A 268 -15.45 -13.66 -15.40
CA HIS A 268 -15.73 -15.09 -15.55
C HIS A 268 -17.10 -15.48 -15.00
N LEU A 269 -17.41 -15.07 -13.78
CA LEU A 269 -18.64 -15.44 -13.10
C LEU A 269 -19.90 -14.84 -13.77
N ALA A 270 -19.77 -13.69 -14.41
CA ALA A 270 -20.88 -13.02 -15.08
C ALA A 270 -21.11 -13.48 -16.55
N MET A 271 -20.26 -14.35 -17.11
CA MET A 271 -20.43 -14.81 -18.51
C MET A 271 -21.80 -15.44 -18.82
N PRO A 272 -22.41 -16.26 -17.94
CA PRO A 272 -23.71 -16.86 -18.23
C PRO A 272 -24.88 -15.87 -18.18
N GLU A 273 -24.67 -14.67 -17.68
CA GLU A 273 -25.72 -13.65 -17.58
C GLU A 273 -26.10 -13.12 -18.95
N LYS A 274 -27.38 -13.22 -19.29
CA LYS A 274 -27.91 -12.81 -20.61
C LYS A 274 -28.33 -11.35 -20.65
N GLN A 275 -28.69 -10.77 -19.50
CA GLN A 275 -29.14 -9.39 -19.35
C GLN A 275 -28.26 -8.68 -18.32
N ASP A 276 -27.99 -7.40 -18.57
CA ASP A 276 -27.25 -6.54 -17.64
C ASP A 276 -25.89 -7.11 -17.18
N ARG A 277 -25.20 -7.86 -18.07
CA ARG A 277 -23.98 -8.58 -17.74
C ARG A 277 -22.93 -7.72 -17.04
N LEU A 278 -22.71 -6.48 -17.50
CA LEU A 278 -21.74 -5.57 -16.86
C LEU A 278 -22.18 -5.13 -15.44
N GLN A 279 -23.47 -5.07 -15.17
CA GLN A 279 -23.94 -4.81 -13.80
C GLN A 279 -23.63 -6.00 -12.88
N TRP A 280 -23.75 -7.24 -13.39
CA TRP A 280 -23.33 -8.43 -12.65
C TRP A 280 -21.81 -8.47 -12.45
N VAL A 281 -21.02 -8.15 -13.45
CA VAL A 281 -19.56 -7.98 -13.31
C VAL A 281 -19.26 -7.02 -12.15
N LYS A 282 -19.91 -5.85 -12.14
CA LYS A 282 -19.71 -4.86 -11.09
C LYS A 282 -20.09 -5.38 -9.71
N LYS A 283 -21.23 -6.06 -9.60
CA LYS A 283 -21.70 -6.64 -8.32
C LYS A 283 -20.71 -7.68 -7.78
N PHE A 284 -20.28 -8.63 -8.62
CA PHE A 284 -19.30 -9.64 -8.23
C PHE A 284 -17.96 -9.00 -7.84
N TYR A 285 -17.48 -8.06 -8.64
CA TYR A 285 -16.26 -7.32 -8.33
C TYR A 285 -16.38 -6.57 -6.98
N ASP A 286 -17.48 -5.86 -6.76
CA ASP A 286 -17.69 -5.08 -5.53
C ASP A 286 -17.67 -5.97 -4.28
N ILE A 287 -18.39 -7.08 -4.28
CA ILE A 287 -18.46 -8.01 -3.14
C ILE A 287 -17.09 -8.65 -2.85
N LEU A 288 -16.37 -9.07 -3.91
CA LEU A 288 -15.07 -9.72 -3.77
C LEU A 288 -13.98 -8.73 -3.32
N SER A 289 -13.91 -7.57 -3.95
CA SER A 289 -12.87 -6.59 -3.68
C SER A 289 -13.06 -5.80 -2.38
N ARG A 290 -14.29 -5.79 -1.83
CA ARG A 290 -14.58 -5.29 -0.47
C ARG A 290 -14.36 -6.33 0.61
N LEU A 291 -13.95 -7.55 0.25
CA LEU A 291 -13.76 -8.67 1.16
C LEU A 291 -15.04 -9.09 1.91
N GLU A 292 -16.22 -8.80 1.35
CA GLU A 292 -17.50 -9.22 1.90
C GLU A 292 -17.71 -10.73 1.73
N VAL A 293 -17.16 -11.30 0.65
CA VAL A 293 -17.13 -12.73 0.36
C VAL A 293 -15.73 -13.14 -0.09
N THR A 294 -15.26 -14.27 0.43
CA THR A 294 -14.04 -14.92 -0.07
C THR A 294 -14.41 -16.18 -0.85
N MET A 295 -13.76 -16.38 -2.00
CA MET A 295 -13.99 -17.54 -2.83
C MET A 295 -13.04 -18.67 -2.46
N ALA A 296 -13.44 -19.90 -2.76
CA ALA A 296 -12.57 -21.06 -2.61
C ALA A 296 -11.32 -20.96 -3.51
N THR A 297 -10.24 -21.59 -3.08
CA THR A 297 -8.94 -21.60 -3.79
C THR A 297 -9.05 -21.86 -5.29
N PRO A 298 -9.82 -22.84 -5.81
CA PRO A 298 -9.90 -23.04 -7.26
C PRO A 298 -10.52 -21.87 -7.99
N THR A 299 -11.51 -21.19 -7.41
CA THR A 299 -12.12 -19.99 -8.03
C THR A 299 -11.12 -18.85 -8.10
N LEU A 300 -10.45 -18.54 -6.98
CA LEU A 300 -9.43 -17.46 -6.95
C LEU A 300 -8.26 -17.76 -7.90
N ALA A 301 -7.85 -19.03 -7.98
CA ALA A 301 -6.68 -19.40 -8.77
C ALA A 301 -6.97 -19.60 -10.26
N ASN A 302 -8.17 -20.07 -10.65
CA ASN A 302 -8.40 -20.60 -11.98
C ASN A 302 -9.50 -19.87 -12.78
N ALA A 303 -10.40 -19.08 -12.14
CA ALA A 303 -11.58 -18.52 -12.82
C ALA A 303 -11.31 -17.74 -14.10
N ARG A 304 -10.08 -17.30 -14.33
CA ARG A 304 -9.68 -16.54 -15.53
C ARG A 304 -8.59 -17.21 -16.36
N LYS A 305 -8.11 -18.39 -15.91
CA LYS A 305 -7.06 -19.14 -16.61
C LYS A 305 -7.66 -20.02 -17.74
N PRO A 306 -6.84 -20.50 -18.67
CA PRO A 306 -7.30 -21.39 -19.73
C PRO A 306 -7.99 -22.64 -19.18
N TYR A 307 -7.45 -23.19 -18.09
CA TYR A 307 -8.06 -24.28 -17.37
C TYR A 307 -8.78 -23.75 -16.11
N HIS A 308 -10.10 -23.62 -16.22
CA HIS A 308 -10.94 -22.91 -15.24
C HIS A 308 -11.81 -23.86 -14.40
N GLN A 309 -11.20 -24.88 -13.80
CA GLN A 309 -11.85 -25.73 -12.79
C GLN A 309 -12.06 -24.93 -11.50
N LEU A 310 -13.32 -24.77 -11.03
CA LEU A 310 -13.68 -23.90 -9.91
C LEU A 310 -14.15 -24.65 -8.65
N SER A 311 -14.43 -25.96 -8.74
CA SER A 311 -14.90 -26.74 -7.61
C SER A 311 -13.77 -27.02 -6.63
N SER A 312 -14.04 -26.84 -5.33
CA SER A 312 -13.06 -27.08 -4.28
C SER A 312 -13.13 -28.46 -3.68
N CYS A 313 -14.30 -29.12 -3.74
CA CYS A 313 -14.55 -30.39 -3.05
C CYS A 313 -15.11 -31.42 -4.03
N PHE A 314 -14.52 -32.61 -4.00
CA PHE A 314 -14.91 -33.76 -4.79
C PHE A 314 -15.06 -34.94 -3.85
N ILE A 315 -15.91 -35.91 -4.22
CA ILE A 315 -16.08 -37.18 -3.51
C ILE A 315 -15.84 -38.30 -4.51
N ASP A 316 -15.03 -39.29 -4.14
CA ASP A 316 -14.81 -40.48 -4.92
C ASP A 316 -15.00 -41.73 -4.00
N THR A 317 -15.45 -42.81 -4.60
CA THR A 317 -15.59 -44.08 -3.93
C THR A 317 -14.50 -45.01 -4.43
N VAL A 318 -13.68 -45.50 -3.52
CA VAL A 318 -12.58 -46.43 -3.83
C VAL A 318 -13.09 -47.83 -3.82
N PRO A 319 -13.21 -48.53 -4.98
CA PRO A 319 -13.59 -49.93 -5.04
C PRO A 319 -12.51 -50.81 -4.44
N ASP A 320 -12.93 -51.96 -3.86
CA ASP A 320 -12.03 -52.98 -3.29
C ASP A 320 -11.40 -53.82 -4.42
N SER A 321 -10.59 -53.15 -5.24
CA SER A 321 -9.78 -53.80 -6.28
C SER A 321 -8.53 -52.97 -6.56
N LEU A 322 -7.45 -53.60 -6.97
CA LEU A 322 -6.21 -52.94 -7.31
C LEU A 322 -6.42 -51.85 -8.38
N GLU A 323 -7.17 -52.19 -9.43
CA GLU A 323 -7.50 -51.23 -10.49
C GLU A 323 -8.32 -50.01 -9.98
N GLY A 324 -9.32 -50.30 -9.12
CA GLY A 324 -10.15 -49.24 -8.51
C GLY A 324 -9.35 -48.31 -7.64
N ILE A 325 -8.45 -48.84 -6.82
CA ILE A 325 -7.56 -48.02 -5.96
C ILE A 325 -6.67 -47.09 -6.79
N TYR A 326 -6.00 -47.63 -7.82
CA TYR A 326 -5.12 -46.80 -8.63
C TYR A 326 -5.88 -45.78 -9.46
N ARG A 327 -7.09 -46.08 -9.97
CA ARG A 327 -7.95 -45.10 -10.64
C ARG A 327 -8.38 -43.95 -9.72
N SER A 328 -8.78 -44.25 -8.50
CA SER A 328 -9.09 -43.20 -7.51
C SER A 328 -7.86 -42.35 -7.15
N LEU A 329 -6.67 -42.94 -7.11
CA LEU A 329 -5.43 -42.21 -6.89
C LEU A 329 -5.11 -41.28 -8.05
N ASP A 330 -5.31 -41.71 -9.31
CA ASP A 330 -5.15 -40.86 -10.51
C ASP A 330 -6.15 -39.69 -10.49
N ASN A 331 -7.42 -39.97 -10.24
CA ASN A 331 -8.46 -38.95 -10.07
C ASN A 331 -8.07 -37.93 -9.00
N PHE A 332 -7.59 -38.38 -7.85
CA PHE A 332 -7.11 -37.51 -6.77
C PHE A 332 -5.95 -36.64 -7.19
N ALA A 333 -4.97 -37.20 -7.89
CA ALA A 333 -3.83 -36.42 -8.40
C ALA A 333 -4.26 -35.34 -9.39
N MET A 334 -5.18 -35.66 -10.29
CA MET A 334 -5.74 -34.70 -11.28
C MET A 334 -6.53 -33.58 -10.59
N VAL A 335 -7.40 -33.92 -9.63
CA VAL A 335 -8.17 -32.92 -8.86
C VAL A 335 -7.24 -32.01 -8.07
N SER A 336 -6.25 -32.59 -7.37
CA SER A 336 -5.28 -31.84 -6.55
C SER A 336 -4.42 -30.90 -7.39
N LYS A 337 -4.02 -31.29 -8.61
CA LYS A 337 -3.24 -30.46 -9.53
C LYS A 337 -3.90 -29.10 -9.81
N PHE A 338 -5.22 -29.06 -9.81
CA PHE A 338 -6.01 -27.85 -10.09
C PHE A 338 -6.64 -27.24 -8.83
N GLY A 339 -6.13 -27.61 -7.64
CA GLY A 339 -6.49 -26.98 -6.37
C GLY A 339 -7.76 -27.51 -5.71
N GLY A 340 -8.34 -28.60 -6.24
CA GLY A 340 -9.46 -29.29 -5.59
C GLY A 340 -9.02 -30.23 -4.49
N GLY A 341 -9.86 -30.43 -3.49
CA GLY A 341 -9.72 -31.48 -2.47
C GLY A 341 -10.66 -32.65 -2.76
N MET A 342 -10.26 -33.85 -2.42
CA MET A 342 -11.06 -35.07 -2.62
C MET A 342 -11.26 -35.83 -1.30
N GLY A 343 -12.53 -36.07 -0.96
CA GLY A 343 -12.94 -37.00 0.08
C GLY A 343 -13.09 -38.42 -0.51
N LEU A 344 -12.49 -39.39 0.15
CA LEU A 344 -12.53 -40.75 -0.31
C LEU A 344 -13.44 -41.61 0.63
N SER A 345 -14.33 -42.39 0.05
CA SER A 345 -15.09 -43.42 0.73
C SER A 345 -14.56 -44.82 0.34
N LEU A 346 -14.23 -45.63 1.32
CA LEU A 346 -13.80 -46.99 1.10
C LEU A 346 -15.03 -47.92 1.11
N ILE A 347 -15.19 -48.73 0.05
CA ILE A 347 -16.22 -49.78 -0.01
C ILE A 347 -15.52 -51.13 0.18
N HIS A 348 -16.01 -51.86 1.16
CA HIS A 348 -15.64 -53.26 1.36
C HIS A 348 -16.51 -54.17 0.52
#